data_a4fce2b5dab5bbb8b975b7c7006bd19e
#
_entry.id   a4fce2b5dab5bbb8b975b7c7006bd19e
#
_cell.length_a   1.000
_cell.length_b   1.000
_cell.length_c   1.000
_cell.angle_alpha   90.00
_cell.angle_beta   90.00
_cell.angle_gamma   90.00
#
_symmetry.space_group_name_H-M   'P 1'
#
loop_
_entity.id
_entity.type
_entity.pdbx_description
1 polymer ?
#
loop_
_entity_poly.entity_id
_entity_poly.type
_entity_poly.pdbx_seq_one_letter_code
_entity_poly.pdbx_strand_id
1 'polypeptide(L)'
;MNSNVRTTSFVGRLARRAGAMAGAAALAGAALATGAQAEVTIRIASDTAGPPHPAGIAMEILKEKVEAAIPGSTVRIFVSSALYKNAEAIEAMTEGNLEMAWGQFGKTAVIEPFANVVVGPMLLTTPGAIEALDRFETLEMLKKRFNDVHDITIFGTAHLSFYMGAGSGARLISPEDFAGKKMRSMGPAENAMLRSFGSNPTTMAFGDVPPALETKVIDGLLTSLGGWNRIKEQAPFFSIAGVNGIVGDYYYIAASNKWWKRLKPEHQEIIQKILVDEVLP
;
A
#
# COMPACT_ATOMS: atom_id res chain seq x y z
N MET A 1 72.66 9.27 -57.30
CA MET A 1 73.25 7.96 -57.46
C MET A 1 73.13 7.21 -56.14
N ASN A 2 72.25 6.33 -56.17
CA ASN A 2 72.08 5.01 -55.59
C ASN A 2 73.03 4.55 -54.41
N SER A 3 72.50 4.14 -53.32
CA SER A 3 72.56 2.69 -52.96
C SER A 3 71.68 2.41 -51.75
N ASN A 4 70.76 1.43 -51.99
CA ASN A 4 70.01 0.71 -50.97
C ASN A 4 70.87 -0.22 -50.13
N VAL A 5 70.74 -0.22 -48.83
CA VAL A 5 71.08 -1.38 -47.99
C VAL A 5 69.92 -1.80 -47.15
N ARG A 6 69.43 -3.01 -47.39
CA ARG A 6 68.43 -3.68 -46.59
C ARG A 6 69.08 -4.23 -45.29
N THR A 7 68.51 -3.86 -44.14
CA THR A 7 68.77 -4.59 -42.89
C THR A 7 67.44 -5.20 -42.43
N THR A 8 67.35 -6.51 -42.58
CA THR A 8 66.27 -7.32 -42.02
C THR A 8 66.49 -7.49 -40.51
N SER A 9 65.64 -6.93 -39.69
CA SER A 9 65.75 -7.12 -38.25
C SER A 9 64.98 -8.35 -37.77
N PHE A 10 65.68 -9.17 -37.04
CA PHE A 10 65.31 -10.48 -36.46
C PHE A 10 64.49 -10.36 -35.18
N VAL A 11 63.74 -9.30 -34.95
CA VAL A 11 63.01 -8.99 -33.69
C VAL A 11 61.53 -9.30 -33.74
N GLY A 12 60.99 -9.82 -34.87
CA GLY A 12 59.55 -9.97 -35.08
C GLY A 12 58.89 -11.23 -34.56
N ARG A 13 59.53 -12.13 -33.87
CA ARG A 13 58.95 -13.45 -33.51
C ARG A 13 58.76 -13.75 -32.02
N LEU A 14 59.19 -12.90 -31.12
CA LEU A 14 58.97 -13.10 -29.65
C LEU A 14 57.81 -12.32 -29.06
N ALA A 15 57.28 -11.32 -29.78
CA ALA A 15 56.18 -10.47 -29.29
C ALA A 15 54.76 -11.08 -29.50
N ARG A 16 54.63 -12.19 -30.25
CA ARG A 16 53.29 -12.78 -30.58
C ARG A 16 52.81 -13.86 -29.59
N ARG A 17 53.64 -14.31 -28.62
CA ARG A 17 53.21 -15.31 -27.63
C ARG A 17 52.88 -14.77 -26.23
N ALA A 18 53.21 -13.53 -25.93
CA ALA A 18 52.84 -12.90 -24.67
C ALA A 18 51.47 -12.20 -24.70
N GLY A 19 50.90 -11.89 -25.88
CA GLY A 19 49.61 -11.22 -26.01
C GLY A 19 48.38 -12.14 -25.91
N ALA A 20 48.56 -13.46 -26.05
CA ALA A 20 47.45 -14.40 -26.06
C ALA A 20 47.02 -14.90 -24.66
N MET A 21 47.88 -14.76 -23.64
CA MET A 21 47.54 -15.19 -22.26
C MET A 21 46.96 -14.06 -21.41
N ALA A 22 47.16 -12.79 -21.76
CA ALA A 22 46.56 -11.65 -21.06
C ALA A 22 45.07 -11.39 -21.46
N GLY A 23 44.67 -11.82 -22.67
CA GLY A 23 43.29 -11.69 -23.14
C GLY A 23 42.30 -12.69 -22.56
N ALA A 24 42.78 -13.90 -22.15
CA ALA A 24 41.91 -14.93 -21.59
C ALA A 24 41.58 -14.69 -20.10
N ALA A 25 42.45 -14.04 -19.36
CA ALA A 25 42.20 -13.68 -17.95
C ALA A 25 41.24 -12.47 -17.79
N ALA A 26 41.21 -11.55 -18.78
CA ALA A 26 40.31 -10.41 -18.75
C ALA A 26 38.83 -10.76 -19.13
N LEU A 27 38.64 -11.82 -19.94
CA LEU A 27 37.31 -12.31 -20.31
C LEU A 27 36.70 -13.24 -19.25
N ALA A 28 37.50 -13.87 -18.39
CA ALA A 28 37.01 -14.65 -17.25
C ALA A 28 36.59 -13.79 -16.04
N GLY A 29 37.13 -12.55 -15.93
CA GLY A 29 36.76 -11.60 -14.88
C GLY A 29 35.49 -10.77 -15.19
N ALA A 30 35.12 -10.65 -16.49
CA ALA A 30 33.93 -9.90 -16.90
C ALA A 30 32.63 -10.73 -16.83
N ALA A 31 32.73 -12.06 -16.71
CA ALA A 31 31.55 -12.95 -16.63
C ALA A 31 30.97 -13.09 -15.21
N LEU A 32 31.59 -12.49 -14.17
CA LEU A 32 31.11 -12.57 -12.78
C LEU A 32 30.49 -11.26 -12.28
N ALA A 33 30.40 -10.22 -13.11
CA ALA A 33 29.65 -9.01 -12.82
C ALA A 33 28.28 -9.05 -13.52
N THR A 34 27.57 -10.18 -13.51
CA THR A 34 26.12 -10.15 -13.58
C THR A 34 25.67 -9.53 -12.27
N GLY A 35 25.40 -8.22 -12.31
CA GLY A 35 24.76 -7.53 -11.18
C GLY A 35 23.61 -8.43 -10.74
N ALA A 36 23.62 -8.84 -9.49
CA ALA A 36 22.52 -9.57 -8.87
C ALA A 36 21.29 -8.67 -9.01
N GLN A 37 20.53 -8.86 -10.08
CA GLN A 37 19.24 -8.21 -10.23
C GLN A 37 18.40 -8.71 -9.06
N ALA A 38 17.84 -7.80 -8.26
CA ALA A 38 17.07 -8.18 -7.10
C ALA A 38 16.08 -9.27 -7.49
N GLU A 39 16.17 -10.43 -6.82
CA GLU A 39 15.42 -11.62 -7.21
C GLU A 39 13.91 -11.39 -7.08
N VAL A 40 13.52 -10.57 -6.09
CA VAL A 40 12.14 -10.10 -5.88
C VAL A 40 12.17 -8.62 -5.55
N THR A 41 11.44 -7.81 -6.31
CA THR A 41 11.22 -6.40 -6.00
C THR A 41 9.74 -6.18 -5.69
N ILE A 42 9.44 -5.58 -4.53
CA ILE A 42 8.10 -5.26 -4.08
C ILE A 42 8.03 -3.78 -3.77
N ARG A 43 7.16 -3.05 -4.48
CA ARG A 43 6.70 -1.73 -4.08
C ARG A 43 5.35 -1.89 -3.41
N ILE A 44 5.21 -1.35 -2.20
CA ILE A 44 3.96 -1.37 -1.45
C ILE A 44 3.45 0.07 -1.36
N ALA A 45 2.30 0.34 -1.95
CA ALA A 45 1.63 1.62 -1.81
C ALA A 45 0.59 1.56 -0.69
N SER A 46 0.51 2.61 0.11
CA SER A 46 -0.55 2.79 1.11
C SER A 46 -0.90 4.25 1.29
N ASP A 47 -2.15 4.54 1.53
CA ASP A 47 -2.60 5.87 1.93
C ASP A 47 -2.55 6.08 3.45
N THR A 48 -2.24 5.04 4.23
CA THR A 48 -2.02 5.13 5.67
C THR A 48 -0.63 5.70 5.98
N ALA A 49 -0.46 6.11 7.22
CA ALA A 49 0.85 6.57 7.68
C ALA A 49 1.80 5.39 7.94
N GLY A 50 3.11 5.71 7.95
CA GLY A 50 4.13 4.83 8.52
C GLY A 50 4.00 4.67 10.05
N PRO A 51 4.93 3.94 10.67
CA PRO A 51 4.94 3.79 12.12
C PRO A 51 4.82 5.14 12.86
N PRO A 52 4.12 5.19 14.00
CA PRO A 52 3.58 4.08 14.79
C PRO A 52 2.18 3.60 14.35
N HIS A 53 1.68 3.93 13.16
CA HIS A 53 0.41 3.42 12.67
C HIS A 53 0.49 1.90 12.50
N PRO A 54 -0.51 1.09 12.97
CA PRO A 54 -0.44 -0.39 12.88
C PRO A 54 -0.16 -0.91 11.48
N ALA A 55 -0.83 -0.37 10.45
CA ALA A 55 -0.54 -0.75 9.06
C ALA A 55 0.89 -0.41 8.63
N GLY A 56 1.46 0.68 9.14
CA GLY A 56 2.86 1.05 8.91
C GLY A 56 3.81 0.03 9.53
N ILE A 57 3.53 -0.39 10.76
CA ILE A 57 4.31 -1.43 11.46
C ILE A 57 4.23 -2.76 10.69
N ALA A 58 3.03 -3.17 10.28
CA ALA A 58 2.81 -4.41 9.53
C ALA A 58 3.58 -4.43 8.19
N MET A 59 3.62 -3.31 7.48
CA MET A 59 4.40 -3.20 6.23
C MET A 59 5.92 -3.27 6.48
N GLU A 60 6.42 -2.71 7.58
CA GLU A 60 7.84 -2.84 7.94
C GLU A 60 8.20 -4.27 8.36
N ILE A 61 7.31 -4.98 9.07
CA ILE A 61 7.48 -6.42 9.37
C ILE A 61 7.57 -7.21 8.05
N LEU A 62 6.65 -6.97 7.12
CA LEU A 62 6.68 -7.63 5.82
C LEU A 62 8.01 -7.39 5.10
N LYS A 63 8.47 -6.15 5.09
CA LYS A 63 9.75 -5.78 4.48
C LYS A 63 10.91 -6.55 5.11
N GLU A 64 11.06 -6.46 6.43
CA GLU A 64 12.15 -7.12 7.17
C GLU A 64 12.17 -8.63 6.89
N LYS A 65 11.01 -9.28 6.98
CA LYS A 65 10.89 -10.73 6.84
C LYS A 65 11.14 -11.21 5.41
N VAL A 66 10.62 -10.49 4.40
CA VAL A 66 10.84 -10.86 2.99
C VAL A 66 12.32 -10.65 2.61
N GLU A 67 12.93 -9.53 2.98
CA GLU A 67 14.34 -9.26 2.69
C GLU A 67 15.28 -10.23 3.40
N ALA A 68 14.90 -10.73 4.59
CA ALA A 68 15.65 -11.76 5.30
C ALA A 68 15.47 -13.17 4.69
N ALA A 69 14.27 -13.53 4.25
CA ALA A 69 13.94 -14.87 3.76
C ALA A 69 14.30 -15.09 2.28
N ILE A 70 14.34 -14.03 1.47
CA ILE A 70 14.64 -14.08 0.04
C ILE A 70 15.88 -13.22 -0.23
N PRO A 71 17.08 -13.81 -0.28
CA PRO A 71 18.33 -13.07 -0.52
C PRO A 71 18.29 -12.29 -1.84
N GLY A 72 18.68 -11.02 -1.79
CA GLY A 72 18.66 -10.11 -2.94
C GLY A 72 17.30 -9.48 -3.24
N SER A 73 16.26 -9.80 -2.47
CA SER A 73 14.97 -9.09 -2.57
C SER A 73 15.05 -7.65 -2.05
N THR A 74 14.14 -6.82 -2.52
CA THR A 74 14.01 -5.42 -2.07
C THR A 74 12.53 -5.07 -1.90
N VAL A 75 12.17 -4.56 -0.72
CA VAL A 75 10.82 -4.06 -0.43
C VAL A 75 10.87 -2.55 -0.18
N ARG A 76 10.07 -1.79 -0.94
CA ARG A 76 9.96 -0.34 -0.83
C ARG A 76 8.54 0.03 -0.42
N ILE A 77 8.41 0.72 0.71
CA ILE A 77 7.13 1.11 1.29
C ILE A 77 6.88 2.59 1.00
N PHE A 78 5.71 2.89 0.43
CA PHE A 78 5.25 4.24 0.11
C PHE A 78 3.96 4.53 0.88
N VAL A 79 4.09 5.24 2.00
CA VAL A 79 2.99 5.61 2.89
C VAL A 79 2.38 6.96 2.55
N SER A 80 1.22 7.27 3.14
CA SER A 80 0.56 8.58 3.03
C SER A 80 0.28 9.00 1.58
N SER A 81 -0.06 8.04 0.72
CA SER A 81 -0.34 8.24 -0.72
C SER A 81 0.86 8.78 -1.52
N ALA A 82 2.10 8.55 -1.05
CA ALA A 82 3.30 9.07 -1.71
C ALA A 82 3.52 8.52 -3.13
N LEU A 83 2.98 7.34 -3.46
CA LEU A 83 3.10 6.74 -4.79
C LEU A 83 1.74 6.70 -5.51
N TYR A 84 0.71 6.16 -4.85
CA TYR A 84 -0.66 6.05 -5.36
C TYR A 84 -1.68 6.31 -4.25
N LYS A 85 -2.81 6.92 -4.60
CA LYS A 85 -4.02 6.91 -3.76
C LYS A 85 -4.66 5.52 -3.83
N ASN A 86 -5.58 5.24 -2.88
CA ASN A 86 -6.08 3.87 -2.69
C ASN A 86 -6.74 3.26 -3.95
N ALA A 87 -7.61 3.99 -4.64
CA ALA A 87 -8.23 3.53 -5.89
C ALA A 87 -7.20 3.40 -7.03
N GLU A 88 -6.31 4.39 -7.18
CA GLU A 88 -5.22 4.37 -8.16
C GLU A 88 -4.26 3.17 -7.95
N ALA A 89 -4.05 2.76 -6.70
CA ALA A 89 -3.22 1.60 -6.38
C ALA A 89 -3.85 0.29 -6.91
N ILE A 90 -5.19 0.16 -6.87
CA ILE A 90 -5.88 -0.99 -7.47
C ILE A 90 -5.69 -1.01 -8.98
N GLU A 91 -5.91 0.12 -9.64
CA GLU A 91 -5.71 0.24 -11.10
C GLU A 91 -4.26 -0.09 -11.48
N ALA A 92 -3.28 0.45 -10.73
CA ALA A 92 -1.87 0.17 -10.95
C ALA A 92 -1.51 -1.32 -10.74
N MET A 93 -2.10 -2.00 -9.75
CA MET A 93 -1.93 -3.44 -9.57
C MET A 93 -2.60 -4.24 -10.70
N THR A 94 -3.81 -3.86 -11.12
CA THR A 94 -4.52 -4.47 -12.25
C THR A 94 -3.69 -4.38 -13.54
N GLU A 95 -3.03 -3.26 -13.78
CA GLU A 95 -2.14 -3.07 -14.93
C GLU A 95 -0.78 -3.76 -14.77
N GLY A 96 -0.38 -4.13 -13.56
CA GLY A 96 0.93 -4.70 -13.22
C GLY A 96 2.03 -3.65 -13.02
N ASN A 97 1.64 -2.40 -12.81
CA ASN A 97 2.53 -1.26 -12.54
C ASN A 97 2.86 -1.10 -11.05
N LEU A 98 2.22 -1.86 -10.17
CA LEU A 98 2.45 -1.91 -8.73
C LEU A 98 2.37 -3.36 -8.27
N GLU A 99 3.28 -3.78 -7.40
CA GLU A 99 3.34 -5.16 -6.91
C GLU A 99 2.31 -5.42 -5.82
N MET A 100 2.25 -4.55 -4.78
CA MET A 100 1.38 -4.74 -3.62
C MET A 100 0.78 -3.41 -3.15
N ALA A 101 -0.36 -3.50 -2.47
CA ALA A 101 -0.95 -2.37 -1.76
C ALA A 101 -1.49 -2.78 -0.40
N TRP A 102 -1.33 -1.90 0.59
CA TRP A 102 -2.11 -1.91 1.83
C TRP A 102 -3.22 -0.88 1.69
N GLY A 103 -4.43 -1.35 1.45
CA GLY A 103 -5.57 -0.51 1.08
C GLY A 103 -6.69 -0.53 2.12
N GLN A 104 -7.66 0.36 1.93
CA GLN A 104 -8.84 0.51 2.77
C GLN A 104 -10.10 0.32 1.93
N PHE A 105 -10.97 -0.58 2.32
CA PHE A 105 -12.16 -0.93 1.52
C PHE A 105 -13.08 0.27 1.26
N GLY A 106 -13.30 1.13 2.26
CA GLY A 106 -14.16 2.30 2.08
C GLY A 106 -13.72 3.23 0.96
N LYS A 107 -12.40 3.35 0.75
CA LYS A 107 -11.83 4.18 -0.32
C LYS A 107 -11.85 3.49 -1.68
N THR A 108 -11.85 2.17 -1.72
CA THR A 108 -12.00 1.41 -2.97
C THR A 108 -13.44 1.36 -3.46
N ALA A 109 -14.41 1.66 -2.61
CA ALA A 109 -15.82 1.63 -2.95
C ALA A 109 -16.23 2.57 -4.11
N VAL A 110 -15.36 3.51 -4.50
CA VAL A 110 -15.57 4.36 -5.70
C VAL A 110 -15.41 3.57 -7.00
N ILE A 111 -14.61 2.50 -7.00
CA ILE A 111 -14.39 1.62 -8.16
C ILE A 111 -14.99 0.22 -7.95
N GLU A 112 -15.15 -0.21 -6.70
CA GLU A 112 -15.80 -1.46 -6.32
C GLU A 112 -16.87 -1.22 -5.26
N PRO A 113 -18.11 -0.87 -5.66
CA PRO A 113 -19.18 -0.53 -4.72
C PRO A 113 -19.53 -1.61 -3.70
N PHE A 114 -19.26 -2.89 -4.00
CA PHE A 114 -19.48 -3.99 -3.08
C PHE A 114 -18.61 -3.86 -1.81
N ALA A 115 -17.48 -3.15 -1.88
CA ALA A 115 -16.64 -2.88 -0.71
C ALA A 115 -17.36 -2.10 0.41
N ASN A 116 -18.49 -1.42 0.11
CA ASN A 116 -19.30 -0.76 1.14
C ASN A 116 -19.90 -1.72 2.17
N VAL A 117 -20.01 -3.02 1.87
CA VAL A 117 -20.58 -4.00 2.81
C VAL A 117 -19.76 -4.12 4.10
N VAL A 118 -18.47 -3.85 4.06
CA VAL A 118 -17.58 -3.94 5.22
C VAL A 118 -17.23 -2.59 5.85
N VAL A 119 -17.79 -1.49 5.33
CA VAL A 119 -17.52 -0.14 5.85
C VAL A 119 -18.77 0.73 5.95
N GLY A 120 -19.95 0.14 5.74
CA GLY A 120 -21.20 0.88 5.84
C GLY A 120 -21.40 1.47 7.25
N PRO A 121 -21.84 2.74 7.35
CA PRO A 121 -22.10 3.36 8.64
C PRO A 121 -23.05 2.52 9.50
N MET A 122 -22.72 2.34 10.77
CA MET A 122 -23.47 1.57 11.78
C MET A 122 -23.61 0.07 11.52
N LEU A 123 -23.02 -0.49 10.46
CA LEU A 123 -23.11 -1.91 10.14
C LEU A 123 -22.18 -2.78 11.00
N LEU A 124 -20.92 -2.38 11.15
CA LEU A 124 -19.87 -3.20 11.75
C LEU A 124 -19.28 -2.56 13.01
N THR A 125 -20.13 -2.05 13.87
CA THR A 125 -19.74 -1.34 15.10
C THR A 125 -19.71 -2.21 16.34
N THR A 126 -19.98 -3.50 16.22
CA THR A 126 -19.97 -4.47 17.33
C THR A 126 -19.14 -5.70 16.99
N PRO A 127 -18.52 -6.36 17.97
CA PRO A 127 -17.82 -7.64 17.74
C PRO A 127 -18.67 -8.68 17.02
N GLY A 128 -19.93 -8.86 17.43
CA GLY A 128 -20.83 -9.82 16.79
C GLY A 128 -21.18 -9.51 15.35
N ALA A 129 -21.20 -8.23 14.94
CA ALA A 129 -21.36 -7.84 13.55
C ALA A 129 -20.12 -8.19 12.73
N ILE A 130 -18.93 -8.11 13.33
CA ILE A 130 -17.67 -8.48 12.68
C ILE A 130 -17.59 -10.00 12.52
N GLU A 131 -17.88 -10.77 13.57
CA GLU A 131 -17.97 -12.23 13.51
C GLU A 131 -18.96 -12.72 12.44
N ALA A 132 -20.02 -11.95 12.19
CA ALA A 132 -20.98 -12.26 11.14
C ALA A 132 -20.37 -12.19 9.73
N LEU A 133 -19.35 -11.36 9.47
CA LEU A 133 -18.67 -11.33 8.18
C LEU A 133 -18.02 -12.68 7.85
N ASP A 134 -17.37 -13.29 8.83
CA ASP A 134 -16.74 -14.61 8.65
C ASP A 134 -17.79 -15.70 8.55
N ARG A 135 -18.81 -15.70 9.43
CA ARG A 135 -19.89 -16.68 9.41
C ARG A 135 -20.67 -16.71 8.11
N PHE A 136 -20.81 -15.58 7.42
CA PHE A 136 -21.50 -15.48 6.11
C PHE A 136 -20.53 -15.41 4.93
N GLU A 137 -19.25 -15.72 5.14
CA GLU A 137 -18.20 -15.72 4.12
C GLU A 137 -18.10 -14.39 3.33
N THR A 138 -18.53 -13.28 3.95
CA THR A 138 -18.61 -11.98 3.28
C THR A 138 -17.24 -11.49 2.83
N LEU A 139 -16.21 -11.70 3.66
CA LEU A 139 -14.84 -11.32 3.32
C LEU A 139 -14.28 -12.17 2.17
N GLU A 140 -14.60 -13.47 2.13
CA GLU A 140 -14.18 -14.35 1.04
C GLU A 140 -14.89 -13.99 -0.28
N MET A 141 -16.18 -13.65 -0.21
CA MET A 141 -16.90 -13.13 -1.38
C MET A 141 -16.26 -11.84 -1.91
N LEU A 142 -15.85 -10.95 -1.02
CA LEU A 142 -15.18 -9.69 -1.37
C LEU A 142 -13.80 -9.96 -1.99
N LYS A 143 -12.98 -10.81 -1.38
CA LYS A 143 -11.68 -11.24 -1.93
C LYS A 143 -11.84 -11.84 -3.33
N LYS A 144 -12.81 -12.75 -3.49
CA LYS A 144 -13.11 -13.36 -4.79
C LYS A 144 -13.48 -12.31 -5.82
N ARG A 145 -14.31 -11.35 -5.47
CA ARG A 145 -14.74 -10.29 -6.37
C ARG A 145 -13.58 -9.41 -6.81
N PHE A 146 -12.67 -9.03 -5.89
CA PHE A 146 -11.47 -8.29 -6.27
C PHE A 146 -10.56 -9.08 -7.20
N ASN A 147 -10.47 -10.38 -7.02
CA ASN A 147 -9.72 -11.25 -7.92
C ASN A 147 -10.35 -11.32 -9.31
N ASP A 148 -11.66 -11.55 -9.39
CA ASP A 148 -12.37 -11.76 -10.65
C ASP A 148 -12.49 -10.47 -11.49
N VAL A 149 -12.68 -9.33 -10.84
CA VAL A 149 -12.95 -8.05 -11.51
C VAL A 149 -11.69 -7.21 -11.73
N HIS A 150 -10.78 -7.21 -10.76
CA HIS A 150 -9.62 -6.34 -10.76
C HIS A 150 -8.27 -7.08 -10.96
N ASP A 151 -8.30 -8.40 -11.15
CA ASP A 151 -7.10 -9.25 -11.32
C ASP A 151 -6.05 -9.00 -10.21
N ILE A 152 -6.50 -8.87 -8.95
CA ILE A 152 -5.68 -8.75 -7.76
C ILE A 152 -6.06 -9.81 -6.72
N THR A 153 -5.07 -10.29 -5.96
CA THR A 153 -5.30 -11.20 -4.85
C THR A 153 -5.20 -10.47 -3.52
N ILE A 154 -6.27 -10.52 -2.72
CA ILE A 154 -6.26 -10.05 -1.32
C ILE A 154 -5.83 -11.23 -0.45
N PHE A 155 -4.67 -11.11 0.19
CA PHE A 155 -4.11 -12.15 1.08
C PHE A 155 -4.76 -12.16 2.46
N GLY A 156 -5.16 -10.99 2.93
CA GLY A 156 -5.80 -10.87 4.21
C GLY A 156 -6.47 -9.53 4.42
N THR A 157 -7.30 -9.51 5.46
CA THR A 157 -8.06 -8.34 5.87
C THR A 157 -7.83 -8.09 7.36
N ALA A 158 -7.83 -6.83 7.77
CA ALA A 158 -7.67 -6.45 9.16
C ALA A 158 -8.70 -5.40 9.55
N HIS A 159 -9.35 -5.60 10.69
CA HIS A 159 -10.18 -4.58 11.31
C HIS A 159 -9.30 -3.75 12.25
N LEU A 160 -9.01 -2.50 11.88
CA LEU A 160 -8.04 -1.67 12.61
C LEU A 160 -8.65 -0.71 13.62
N SER A 161 -9.93 -0.44 13.58
CA SER A 161 -10.54 0.52 14.50
C SER A 161 -12.04 0.35 14.66
N PHE A 162 -12.49 0.25 15.91
CA PHE A 162 -13.89 0.40 16.30
C PHE A 162 -14.27 1.87 16.59
N TYR A 163 -13.28 2.71 16.91
CA TYR A 163 -13.51 4.07 17.39
C TYR A 163 -13.37 5.08 16.24
N MET A 164 -14.22 4.91 15.23
CA MET A 164 -14.37 5.91 14.18
C MET A 164 -15.30 7.02 14.64
N GLY A 165 -14.87 8.24 14.51
CA GLY A 165 -15.60 9.43 14.95
C GLY A 165 -15.35 10.63 14.07
N ALA A 166 -15.86 11.77 14.50
CA ALA A 166 -15.71 13.06 13.84
C ALA A 166 -14.72 13.96 14.59
N GLY A 167 -13.59 14.28 13.95
CA GLY A 167 -12.66 15.31 14.40
C GLY A 167 -13.08 16.68 13.85
N SER A 168 -13.15 17.72 14.67
CA SER A 168 -13.48 19.07 14.20
C SER A 168 -13.04 20.18 15.17
N GLY A 169 -13.14 21.44 14.73
CA GLY A 169 -12.93 22.63 15.54
C GLY A 169 -14.02 22.90 16.57
N ALA A 170 -15.15 22.18 16.51
CA ALA A 170 -16.27 22.31 17.45
C ALA A 170 -16.79 20.91 17.83
N ARG A 171 -17.53 20.83 18.94
CA ARG A 171 -18.20 19.57 19.31
C ARG A 171 -19.32 19.26 18.34
N LEU A 172 -19.38 18.02 17.87
CA LEU A 172 -20.43 17.48 17.02
C LEU A 172 -21.16 16.39 17.82
N ILE A 173 -22.29 16.75 18.43
CA ILE A 173 -23.01 15.88 19.39
C ILE A 173 -24.26 15.29 18.73
N SER A 174 -24.89 16.02 17.83
CA SER A 174 -26.10 15.61 17.12
C SER A 174 -25.91 15.73 15.60
N PRO A 175 -26.76 15.10 14.76
CA PRO A 175 -26.72 15.27 13.32
C PRO A 175 -26.81 16.74 12.87
N GLU A 176 -27.57 17.57 13.60
CA GLU A 176 -27.75 18.98 13.28
C GLU A 176 -26.46 19.80 13.40
N ASP A 177 -25.52 19.35 14.25
CA ASP A 177 -24.22 20.01 14.41
C ASP A 177 -23.35 19.88 13.16
N PHE A 178 -23.66 18.92 12.28
CA PHE A 178 -22.97 18.73 11.01
C PHE A 178 -23.52 19.61 9.88
N ALA A 179 -24.69 20.21 10.07
CA ALA A 179 -25.36 20.99 9.02
C ALA A 179 -24.46 22.11 8.47
N GLY A 180 -24.33 22.16 7.15
CA GLY A 180 -23.53 23.16 6.45
C GLY A 180 -22.01 22.95 6.54
N LYS A 181 -21.50 22.05 7.39
CA LYS A 181 -20.05 21.81 7.53
C LYS A 181 -19.48 21.05 6.34
N LYS A 182 -18.28 21.43 5.95
CA LYS A 182 -17.48 20.71 4.96
C LYS A 182 -16.72 19.60 5.67
N MET A 183 -17.22 18.37 5.57
CA MET A 183 -16.65 17.22 6.28
C MET A 183 -15.89 16.30 5.34
N ARG A 184 -14.65 15.94 5.69
CA ARG A 184 -13.93 14.91 4.98
C ARG A 184 -14.46 13.52 5.36
N SER A 185 -14.64 12.68 4.37
CA SER A 185 -14.96 11.26 4.51
C SER A 185 -13.86 10.37 3.91
N MET A 186 -14.03 9.06 4.07
CA MET A 186 -13.17 8.06 3.46
C MET A 186 -13.79 7.47 2.19
N GLY A 187 -15.12 7.58 1.99
CA GLY A 187 -15.75 6.98 0.84
C GLY A 187 -17.23 7.33 0.67
N PRO A 188 -17.88 6.70 -0.33
CA PRO A 188 -19.26 7.01 -0.71
C PRO A 188 -20.30 6.77 0.39
N ALA A 189 -20.15 5.72 1.21
CA ALA A 189 -21.08 5.40 2.27
C ALA A 189 -21.12 6.50 3.36
N GLU A 190 -19.94 6.94 3.80
CA GLU A 190 -19.83 8.04 4.76
C GLU A 190 -20.31 9.37 4.15
N ASN A 191 -20.08 9.59 2.86
CA ASN A 191 -20.63 10.75 2.16
C ASN A 191 -22.16 10.77 2.21
N ALA A 192 -22.80 9.62 2.00
CA ALA A 192 -24.26 9.52 2.07
C ALA A 192 -24.78 9.83 3.48
N MET A 193 -24.14 9.28 4.51
CA MET A 193 -24.47 9.57 5.92
C MET A 193 -24.29 11.05 6.22
N LEU A 194 -23.14 11.64 5.90
CA LEU A 194 -22.85 13.04 6.18
C LEU A 194 -23.83 13.99 5.47
N ARG A 195 -24.24 13.67 4.23
CA ARG A 195 -25.30 14.42 3.53
C ARG A 195 -26.65 14.33 4.25
N SER A 196 -26.98 13.16 4.81
CA SER A 196 -28.24 13.04 5.58
C SER A 196 -28.25 13.89 6.85
N PHE A 197 -27.08 14.27 7.36
CA PHE A 197 -26.90 15.23 8.46
C PHE A 197 -26.83 16.69 7.97
N GLY A 198 -27.07 16.96 6.69
CA GLY A 198 -26.98 18.30 6.12
C GLY A 198 -25.56 18.81 5.89
N SER A 199 -24.55 17.96 5.97
CA SER A 199 -23.15 18.30 5.73
C SER A 199 -22.80 18.34 4.24
N ASN A 200 -21.68 18.96 3.89
CA ASN A 200 -21.07 18.99 2.57
C ASN A 200 -19.82 18.09 2.58
N PRO A 201 -19.97 16.78 2.32
CA PRO A 201 -18.84 15.85 2.41
C PRO A 201 -17.97 15.88 1.16
N THR A 202 -16.67 15.65 1.38
CA THR A 202 -15.70 15.36 0.31
C THR A 202 -14.82 14.16 0.69
N THR A 203 -14.58 13.27 -0.26
CA THR A 203 -13.63 12.15 -0.05
C THR A 203 -12.21 12.63 -0.32
N MET A 204 -11.30 12.33 0.60
CA MET A 204 -9.93 12.83 0.55
C MET A 204 -8.97 11.84 1.24
N ALA A 205 -7.76 11.65 0.70
CA ALA A 205 -6.72 10.89 1.35
C ALA A 205 -6.30 11.55 2.67
N PHE A 206 -5.84 10.75 3.65
CA PHE A 206 -5.49 11.30 4.97
C PHE A 206 -4.31 12.27 4.91
N GLY A 207 -3.36 12.07 3.98
CA GLY A 207 -2.23 12.97 3.79
C GLY A 207 -2.62 14.40 3.40
N ASP A 208 -3.78 14.57 2.75
CA ASP A 208 -4.29 15.87 2.32
C ASP A 208 -5.09 16.60 3.43
N VAL A 209 -5.38 15.92 4.56
CA VAL A 209 -6.24 16.45 5.63
C VAL A 209 -5.62 17.63 6.39
N PRO A 210 -4.36 17.56 6.87
CA PRO A 210 -3.80 18.68 7.62
C PRO A 210 -3.84 20.00 6.87
N PRO A 211 -3.34 20.12 5.62
CA PRO A 211 -3.40 21.37 4.88
C PRO A 211 -4.84 21.80 4.54
N ALA A 212 -5.78 20.84 4.36
CA ALA A 212 -7.18 21.15 4.10
C ALA A 212 -7.90 21.76 5.33
N LEU A 213 -7.55 21.31 6.55
CA LEU A 213 -8.02 21.91 7.81
C LEU A 213 -7.44 23.33 8.00
N GLU A 214 -6.14 23.49 7.79
CA GLU A 214 -5.46 24.78 7.93
C GLU A 214 -6.03 25.85 6.99
N THR A 215 -6.31 25.47 5.73
CA THR A 215 -6.86 26.38 4.71
C THR A 215 -8.38 26.46 4.71
N LYS A 216 -9.06 25.83 5.67
CA LYS A 216 -10.54 25.81 5.76
C LYS A 216 -11.24 25.22 4.51
N VAL A 217 -10.56 24.38 3.76
CA VAL A 217 -11.19 23.57 2.71
C VAL A 217 -12.16 22.58 3.33
N ILE A 218 -11.83 22.05 4.51
CA ILE A 218 -12.73 21.26 5.36
C ILE A 218 -12.83 21.86 6.76
N ASP A 219 -13.96 21.64 7.43
CA ASP A 219 -14.22 22.06 8.81
C ASP A 219 -13.99 20.92 9.81
N GLY A 220 -13.92 19.69 9.31
CA GLY A 220 -13.71 18.48 10.10
C GLY A 220 -13.61 17.24 9.23
N LEU A 221 -13.49 16.09 9.88
CA LEU A 221 -13.29 14.82 9.18
C LEU A 221 -13.88 13.64 9.97
N LEU A 222 -14.28 12.59 9.26
CA LEU A 222 -14.41 11.26 9.85
C LEU A 222 -13.03 10.59 9.84
N THR A 223 -12.65 10.02 10.98
CA THR A 223 -11.36 9.33 11.15
C THR A 223 -11.37 8.45 12.39
N SER A 224 -10.37 7.57 12.52
CA SER A 224 -10.14 6.80 13.74
C SER A 224 -9.55 7.69 14.85
N LEU A 225 -9.61 7.22 16.09
CA LEU A 225 -8.96 7.86 17.23
C LEU A 225 -7.44 8.06 16.98
N GLY A 226 -6.78 7.05 16.38
CA GLY A 226 -5.37 7.14 16.01
C GLY A 226 -5.09 8.19 14.93
N GLY A 227 -5.98 8.32 13.94
CA GLY A 227 -5.93 9.38 12.95
C GLY A 227 -6.15 10.75 13.57
N TRP A 228 -7.15 10.89 14.43
CA TRP A 228 -7.42 12.14 15.13
C TRP A 228 -6.23 12.63 15.98
N ASN A 229 -5.56 11.74 16.70
CA ASN A 229 -4.39 12.11 17.49
C ASN A 229 -3.28 12.83 16.70
N ARG A 230 -3.24 12.66 15.37
CA ARG A 230 -2.26 13.31 14.50
C ARG A 230 -2.66 14.70 14.04
N ILE A 231 -3.92 15.05 14.19
CA ILE A 231 -4.50 16.34 13.72
C ILE A 231 -5.25 17.10 14.82
N LYS A 232 -5.14 16.66 16.07
CA LYS A 232 -5.86 17.22 17.21
C LYS A 232 -5.58 18.69 17.49
N GLU A 233 -4.46 19.21 17.00
CA GLU A 233 -4.16 20.64 17.11
C GLU A 233 -5.04 21.47 16.18
N GLN A 234 -5.36 20.97 14.98
CA GLN A 234 -6.25 21.61 14.02
C GLN A 234 -7.73 21.31 14.26
N ALA A 235 -8.03 20.13 14.86
CA ALA A 235 -9.38 19.64 15.13
C ALA A 235 -9.47 19.11 16.58
N PRO A 236 -9.52 20.01 17.60
CA PRO A 236 -9.33 19.62 19.01
C PRO A 236 -10.46 18.78 19.61
N PHE A 237 -11.61 18.71 18.98
CA PHE A 237 -12.74 17.90 19.44
C PHE A 237 -12.84 16.62 18.63
N PHE A 238 -13.09 15.50 19.34
CA PHE A 238 -13.36 14.21 18.73
C PHE A 238 -14.67 13.66 19.28
N SER A 239 -15.66 13.51 18.41
CA SER A 239 -16.99 13.02 18.74
C SER A 239 -17.19 11.62 18.22
N ILE A 240 -17.60 10.68 19.05
CA ILE A 240 -17.86 9.28 18.73
C ILE A 240 -19.34 9.00 18.99
N ALA A 241 -20.02 8.34 18.06
CA ALA A 241 -21.39 7.90 18.28
C ALA A 241 -21.39 6.53 18.97
N GLY A 242 -22.10 6.45 20.09
CA GLY A 242 -22.22 5.21 20.86
C GLY A 242 -20.88 4.75 21.46
N VAL A 243 -20.83 3.47 21.82
CA VAL A 243 -19.65 2.87 22.50
C VAL A 243 -18.56 2.45 21.49
N ASN A 244 -18.96 2.15 20.25
CA ASN A 244 -18.08 1.50 19.25
C ASN A 244 -17.79 2.34 18.01
N GLY A 245 -18.23 3.60 17.95
CA GLY A 245 -18.04 4.46 16.79
C GLY A 245 -19.12 4.31 15.72
N ILE A 246 -18.97 5.08 14.64
CA ILE A 246 -19.97 5.21 13.58
C ILE A 246 -19.72 4.22 12.43
N VAL A 247 -18.45 3.87 12.17
CA VAL A 247 -18.00 3.09 10.99
C VAL A 247 -16.94 2.12 11.43
N GLY A 248 -16.96 0.89 10.88
CA GLY A 248 -15.84 -0.02 10.93
C GLY A 248 -14.77 0.41 9.91
N ASP A 249 -13.51 0.24 10.25
CA ASP A 249 -12.39 0.55 9.37
C ASP A 249 -11.68 -0.76 8.98
N TYR A 250 -12.01 -1.28 7.79
CA TYR A 250 -11.48 -2.52 7.27
C TYR A 250 -10.41 -2.25 6.22
N TYR A 251 -9.26 -2.86 6.44
CA TYR A 251 -8.12 -2.83 5.56
C TYR A 251 -7.89 -4.17 4.88
N TYR A 252 -7.14 -4.15 3.79
CA TYR A 252 -6.66 -5.33 3.10
C TYR A 252 -5.20 -5.19 2.72
N ILE A 253 -4.50 -6.32 2.58
CA ILE A 253 -3.24 -6.41 1.87
C ILE A 253 -3.43 -7.22 0.61
N ALA A 254 -3.03 -6.66 -0.53
CA ALA A 254 -3.25 -7.25 -1.83
C ALA A 254 -2.01 -7.18 -2.72
N ALA A 255 -1.97 -8.05 -3.73
CA ALA A 255 -0.97 -8.02 -4.77
C ALA A 255 -1.58 -8.10 -6.17
N SER A 256 -0.86 -7.55 -7.14
CA SER A 256 -1.10 -7.73 -8.57
C SER A 256 -0.98 -9.21 -8.97
N ASN A 257 -2.01 -9.79 -9.57
CA ASN A 257 -1.92 -11.15 -10.10
C ASN A 257 -0.91 -11.25 -11.25
N LYS A 258 -0.72 -10.18 -12.02
CA LYS A 258 0.28 -10.13 -13.07
C LYS A 258 1.70 -10.22 -12.52
N TRP A 259 1.98 -9.57 -11.39
CA TRP A 259 3.25 -9.69 -10.71
C TRP A 259 3.37 -11.02 -9.99
N TRP A 260 2.38 -11.44 -9.22
CA TRP A 260 2.37 -12.65 -8.42
C TRP A 260 2.66 -13.91 -9.25
N LYS A 261 2.00 -14.05 -10.41
CA LYS A 261 2.19 -15.19 -11.34
C LYS A 261 3.60 -15.27 -11.95
N ARG A 262 4.39 -14.20 -11.91
CA ARG A 262 5.79 -14.20 -12.38
C ARG A 262 6.80 -14.61 -11.33
N LEU A 263 6.39 -14.64 -10.06
CA LEU A 263 7.26 -15.13 -8.99
C LEU A 263 7.47 -16.64 -9.10
N LYS A 264 8.65 -17.09 -8.69
CA LYS A 264 8.89 -18.51 -8.47
C LYS A 264 7.92 -19.04 -7.40
N PRO A 265 7.43 -20.29 -7.53
CA PRO A 265 6.52 -20.89 -6.54
C PRO A 265 7.06 -20.84 -5.10
N GLU A 266 8.35 -21.06 -4.92
CA GLU A 266 9.02 -20.97 -3.62
C GLU A 266 8.94 -19.57 -2.99
N HIS A 267 9.05 -18.50 -3.81
CA HIS A 267 8.91 -17.13 -3.32
C HIS A 267 7.47 -16.78 -2.99
N GLN A 268 6.50 -17.28 -3.77
CA GLN A 268 5.08 -17.13 -3.47
C GLN A 268 4.75 -17.75 -2.11
N GLU A 269 5.23 -18.98 -1.85
CA GLU A 269 5.02 -19.69 -0.60
C GLU A 269 5.62 -18.93 0.60
N ILE A 270 6.87 -18.46 0.46
CA ILE A 270 7.54 -17.67 1.50
C ILE A 270 6.77 -16.40 1.80
N ILE A 271 6.42 -15.60 0.78
CA ILE A 271 5.72 -14.33 0.96
C ILE A 271 4.33 -14.56 1.56
N GLN A 272 3.59 -15.55 1.07
CA GLN A 272 2.27 -15.90 1.60
C GLN A 272 2.34 -16.31 3.07
N LYS A 273 3.32 -17.14 3.43
CA LYS A 273 3.53 -17.56 4.83
C LYS A 273 3.84 -16.36 5.73
N ILE A 274 4.73 -15.47 5.32
CA ILE A 274 5.04 -14.25 6.08
C ILE A 274 3.78 -13.39 6.27
N LEU A 275 2.98 -13.20 5.22
CA LEU A 275 1.75 -12.43 5.30
C LEU A 275 0.75 -13.02 6.30
N VAL A 276 0.53 -14.33 6.25
CA VAL A 276 -0.47 -15.02 7.09
C VAL A 276 0.00 -15.20 8.54
N ASP A 277 1.26 -15.56 8.75
CA ASP A 277 1.73 -15.95 10.07
C ASP A 277 2.30 -14.77 10.89
N GLU A 278 2.80 -13.72 10.24
CA GLU A 278 3.56 -12.67 10.93
C GLU A 278 3.03 -11.24 10.71
N VAL A 279 2.30 -10.99 9.63
CA VAL A 279 1.84 -9.64 9.28
C VAL A 279 0.37 -9.41 9.63
N LEU A 280 -0.46 -10.45 9.52
CA LEU A 280 -1.92 -10.37 9.69
C LEU A 280 -2.44 -10.80 11.06
N PRO A 281 -1.71 -11.47 11.95
CA PRO A 281 -2.15 -11.78 13.31
C PRO A 281 -2.50 -10.59 14.19
#